data_5d40c8730c160587f0f26c1c69255c12
#
_entry.id   5d40c8730c160587f0f26c1c69255c12
#
_cell.length_a   1.000
_cell.length_b   1.000
_cell.length_c   1.000
_cell.angle_alpha   90.00
_cell.angle_beta   90.00
_cell.angle_gamma   90.00
#
_symmetry.space_group_name_H-M   'P 1'
#
loop_
_entity.id
_entity.type
_entity.pdbx_description
1 polymer ?
#
loop_
_entity_poly.entity_id
_entity_poly.type
_entity_poly.pdbx_seq_one_letter_code
_entity_poly.pdbx_strand_id
1 'polypeptide(L)'
;MALYGKIKAKLVGKPFCTMVVLAAGSSKRMGRDKLMMEVGGVPVLVRSLRAMQTCAAVDELIVVTRTSRLEEIAALRDRYGLTKMTKVVVGGMTRAESSLAGVLAASNRATLIGIHDAARPLVTDVIITDTISAAQKCRAAAPGIPVRDTVKVTSD
;
A
#
# COMPACT_ATOMS: atom_id res chain seq x y z
N MET A 1 -2.82 -23.55 -29.16
CA MET A 1 -2.66 -22.26 -28.43
C MET A 1 -3.00 -22.35 -26.95
N ALA A 2 -4.03 -23.11 -26.51
CA ALA A 2 -4.43 -23.19 -25.09
C ALA A 2 -3.40 -23.87 -24.16
N LEU A 3 -2.64 -24.84 -24.65
CA LEU A 3 -1.65 -25.58 -23.85
C LEU A 3 -0.42 -24.72 -23.51
N TYR A 4 0.04 -23.89 -24.47
CA TYR A 4 1.18 -23.00 -24.30
C TYR A 4 0.90 -21.88 -23.26
N GLY A 5 -0.36 -21.37 -23.24
CA GLY A 5 -0.81 -20.42 -22.22
C GLY A 5 -0.86 -21.03 -20.80
N LYS A 6 -1.31 -22.27 -20.67
CA LYS A 6 -1.33 -22.98 -19.38
C LYS A 6 0.07 -23.34 -18.86
N ILE A 7 0.99 -23.68 -19.74
CA ILE A 7 2.40 -23.96 -19.38
C ILE A 7 3.11 -22.68 -18.93
N LYS A 8 2.88 -21.55 -19.62
CA LYS A 8 3.46 -20.25 -19.24
C LYS A 8 2.93 -19.74 -17.90
N ALA A 9 1.64 -19.95 -17.61
CA ALA A 9 1.04 -19.62 -16.31
C ALA A 9 1.56 -20.49 -15.16
N LYS A 10 2.02 -21.71 -15.44
CA LYS A 10 2.56 -22.65 -14.46
C LYS A 10 4.04 -22.43 -14.17
N LEU A 11 4.78 -21.76 -15.08
CA LEU A 11 6.21 -21.43 -14.96
C LEU A 11 6.47 -20.06 -14.32
N VAL A 12 5.46 -19.17 -14.30
CA VAL A 12 5.53 -17.91 -13.55
C VAL A 12 4.95 -18.18 -12.18
N GLY A 13 5.80 -18.47 -11.20
CA GLY A 13 5.40 -18.62 -9.80
C GLY A 13 4.58 -17.42 -9.32
N LYS A 14 3.79 -17.60 -8.25
CA LYS A 14 3.07 -16.47 -7.60
C LYS A 14 4.07 -15.32 -7.40
N PRO A 15 3.74 -14.09 -7.86
CA PRO A 15 4.62 -12.95 -7.65
C PRO A 15 4.78 -12.69 -6.17
N PHE A 16 5.97 -12.26 -5.76
CA PHE A 16 6.17 -11.70 -4.44
C PHE A 16 5.80 -10.21 -4.48
N CYS A 17 4.72 -9.84 -3.80
CA CYS A 17 4.20 -8.48 -3.79
C CYS A 17 4.56 -7.76 -2.49
N THR A 18 5.34 -6.68 -2.59
CA THR A 18 5.60 -5.75 -1.49
C THR A 18 4.67 -4.56 -1.59
N MET A 19 3.91 -4.28 -0.51
CA MET A 19 3.08 -3.09 -0.40
C MET A 19 3.80 -2.01 0.40
N VAL A 20 4.04 -0.87 -0.23
CA VAL A 20 4.59 0.35 0.38
C VAL A 20 3.43 1.22 0.86
N VAL A 21 3.29 1.39 2.16
CA VAL A 21 2.22 2.17 2.79
C VAL A 21 2.74 3.53 3.19
N LEU A 22 2.25 4.58 2.52
CA LEU A 22 2.71 5.95 2.71
C LEU A 22 2.02 6.63 3.91
N ALA A 23 2.76 6.80 4.99
CA ALA A 23 2.33 7.39 6.26
C ALA A 23 3.12 8.65 6.65
N ALA A 24 3.94 9.22 5.75
CA ALA A 24 4.79 10.39 6.02
C ALA A 24 4.05 11.73 6.00
N GLY A 25 2.79 11.78 5.53
CA GLY A 25 2.01 13.01 5.42
C GLY A 25 1.77 13.72 6.76
N SER A 26 1.88 15.05 6.77
CA SER A 26 1.82 15.88 7.99
C SER A 26 0.39 16.16 8.51
N SER A 27 -0.65 15.77 7.80
CA SER A 27 -2.08 16.03 8.15
C SER A 27 -2.40 17.51 8.48
N LYS A 28 -1.59 18.47 7.99
CA LYS A 28 -1.67 19.91 8.34
C LYS A 28 -3.07 20.51 8.22
N ARG A 29 -3.85 20.09 7.20
CA ARG A 29 -5.21 20.61 6.94
C ARG A 29 -6.24 20.23 8.01
N MET A 30 -6.01 19.17 8.78
CA MET A 30 -6.96 18.69 9.78
C MET A 30 -6.59 19.08 11.23
N GLY A 31 -5.42 19.69 11.45
CA GLY A 31 -4.94 20.05 12.80
C GLY A 31 -4.71 18.84 13.73
N ARG A 32 -5.02 17.63 13.29
CA ARG A 32 -4.86 16.37 14.03
C ARG A 32 -4.20 15.32 13.14
N ASP A 33 -3.52 14.39 13.77
CA ASP A 33 -2.95 13.25 13.04
C ASP A 33 -4.03 12.22 12.69
N LYS A 34 -4.54 12.33 11.45
CA LYS A 34 -5.59 11.46 10.95
C LYS A 34 -5.23 9.98 10.93
N LEU A 35 -3.94 9.62 10.89
CA LEU A 35 -3.50 8.22 10.81
C LEU A 35 -3.67 7.50 12.15
N MET A 36 -3.54 8.23 13.26
CA MET A 36 -3.70 7.68 14.59
C MET A 36 -5.10 7.93 15.18
N MET A 37 -5.97 8.65 14.46
CA MET A 37 -7.37 8.73 14.86
C MET A 37 -8.01 7.34 14.81
N GLU A 38 -8.73 7.00 15.86
CA GLU A 38 -9.40 5.70 15.95
C GLU A 38 -10.78 5.71 15.31
N VAL A 39 -11.05 4.65 14.59
CA VAL A 39 -12.38 4.31 14.07
C VAL A 39 -12.75 2.97 14.68
N GLY A 40 -13.77 2.94 15.55
CA GLY A 40 -14.13 1.74 16.30
C GLY A 40 -12.95 1.17 17.10
N GLY A 41 -12.24 2.01 17.87
CA GLY A 41 -11.15 1.61 18.74
C GLY A 41 -9.85 1.16 18.03
N VAL A 42 -9.72 1.37 16.72
CA VAL A 42 -8.53 0.97 15.95
C VAL A 42 -8.04 2.15 15.10
N PRO A 43 -6.75 2.51 15.17
CA PRO A 43 -6.19 3.59 14.35
C PRO A 43 -6.42 3.38 12.84
N VAL A 44 -6.68 4.47 12.11
CA VAL A 44 -6.88 4.45 10.64
C VAL A 44 -5.71 3.75 9.93
N LEU A 45 -4.47 4.05 10.31
CA LEU A 45 -3.29 3.38 9.76
C LEU A 45 -3.35 1.86 9.95
N VAL A 46 -3.71 1.41 11.15
CA VAL A 46 -3.78 -0.02 11.46
C VAL A 46 -4.87 -0.72 10.66
N ARG A 47 -5.99 -0.05 10.38
CA ARG A 47 -7.04 -0.59 9.52
C ARG A 47 -6.53 -0.81 8.10
N SER A 48 -5.81 0.17 7.53
CA SER A 48 -5.18 0.04 6.22
C SER A 48 -4.17 -1.12 6.20
N LEU A 49 -3.32 -1.22 7.24
CA LEU A 49 -2.33 -2.30 7.35
C LEU A 49 -2.97 -3.68 7.51
N ARG A 50 -4.05 -3.80 8.28
CA ARG A 50 -4.79 -5.07 8.46
C ARG A 50 -5.39 -5.59 7.16
N ALA A 51 -5.95 -4.71 6.33
CA ALA A 51 -6.49 -5.12 5.03
C ALA A 51 -5.42 -5.79 4.15
N MET A 52 -4.18 -5.30 4.20
CA MET A 52 -3.07 -5.89 3.46
C MET A 52 -2.43 -7.08 4.18
N GLN A 53 -2.40 -7.07 5.51
CA GLN A 53 -1.93 -8.18 6.33
C GLN A 53 -2.72 -9.46 6.05
N THR A 54 -4.04 -9.35 5.90
CA THR A 54 -4.93 -10.51 5.64
C THR A 54 -4.99 -10.90 4.17
N CYS A 55 -4.65 -10.01 3.24
CA CYS A 55 -4.69 -10.28 1.81
C CYS A 55 -3.62 -11.30 1.40
N ALA A 56 -4.05 -12.44 0.83
CA ALA A 56 -3.16 -13.51 0.39
C ALA A 56 -2.25 -13.10 -0.79
N ALA A 57 -2.60 -12.05 -1.53
CA ALA A 57 -1.81 -11.54 -2.65
C ALA A 57 -0.65 -10.63 -2.22
N VAL A 58 -0.59 -10.24 -0.94
CA VAL A 58 0.47 -9.39 -0.37
C VAL A 58 1.41 -10.26 0.47
N ASP A 59 2.70 -10.14 0.23
CA ASP A 59 3.73 -10.92 0.92
C ASP A 59 4.54 -10.09 1.93
N GLU A 60 4.69 -8.79 1.69
CA GLU A 60 5.48 -7.88 2.52
C GLU A 60 4.80 -6.52 2.65
N LEU A 61 4.92 -5.89 3.83
CA LEU A 61 4.51 -4.51 4.09
C LEU A 61 5.71 -3.69 4.51
N ILE A 62 5.87 -2.51 3.89
CA ILE A 62 6.83 -1.49 4.29
C ILE A 62 6.06 -0.22 4.58
N VAL A 63 6.22 0.32 5.77
CA VAL A 63 5.58 1.59 6.15
C VAL A 63 6.59 2.71 6.03
N VAL A 64 6.22 3.74 5.27
CA VAL A 64 7.05 4.94 5.09
C VAL A 64 6.47 6.05 5.94
N THR A 65 7.27 6.57 6.90
CA THR A 65 6.81 7.56 7.85
C THR A 65 7.82 8.68 8.06
N ARG A 66 7.52 9.62 8.95
CA ARG A 66 8.44 10.68 9.38
C ARG A 66 9.38 10.15 10.47
N THR A 67 10.60 10.70 10.56
CA THR A 67 11.59 10.35 11.59
C THR A 67 10.99 10.35 12.99
N SER A 68 10.20 11.38 13.33
CA SER A 68 9.59 11.52 14.66
C SER A 68 8.56 10.43 15.02
N ARG A 69 8.22 9.53 14.11
CA ARG A 69 7.19 8.51 14.31
C ARG A 69 7.67 7.08 14.06
N LEU A 70 8.95 6.90 13.77
CA LEU A 70 9.51 5.58 13.46
C LEU A 70 9.20 4.55 14.55
N GLU A 71 9.53 4.87 15.80
CA GLU A 71 9.35 3.95 16.94
C GLU A 71 7.87 3.67 17.20
N GLU A 72 7.03 4.71 17.20
CA GLU A 72 5.60 4.57 17.41
C GLU A 72 4.95 3.64 16.37
N ILE A 73 5.30 3.82 15.10
CA ILE A 73 4.76 2.98 14.02
C ILE A 73 5.37 1.58 14.04
N ALA A 74 6.64 1.43 14.35
CA ALA A 74 7.28 0.13 14.48
C ALA A 74 6.60 -0.72 15.58
N ALA A 75 6.24 -0.10 16.71
CA ALA A 75 5.54 -0.78 17.81
C ALA A 75 4.14 -1.31 17.42
N LEU A 76 3.51 -0.78 16.36
CA LEU A 76 2.23 -1.29 15.87
C LEU A 76 2.34 -2.71 15.34
N ARG A 77 3.52 -3.13 14.87
CA ARG A 77 3.75 -4.49 14.39
C ARG A 77 3.36 -5.53 15.45
N ASP A 78 3.95 -5.42 16.62
CA ASP A 78 3.76 -6.38 17.68
C ASP A 78 2.39 -6.20 18.35
N ARG A 79 1.99 -4.95 18.59
CA ARG A 79 0.71 -4.63 19.20
C ARG A 79 -0.50 -5.16 18.42
N TYR A 80 -0.41 -5.21 17.09
CA TYR A 80 -1.53 -5.60 16.21
C TYR A 80 -1.26 -6.87 15.39
N GLY A 81 -0.17 -7.59 15.64
CA GLY A 81 0.16 -8.84 14.95
C GLY A 81 0.40 -8.67 13.44
N LEU A 82 1.04 -7.56 13.04
CA LEU A 82 1.28 -7.24 11.62
C LEU A 82 2.55 -7.96 11.11
N THR A 83 2.49 -9.27 11.02
CA THR A 83 3.66 -10.14 10.72
C THR A 83 4.29 -9.88 9.34
N LYS A 84 3.51 -9.40 8.35
CA LYS A 84 4.02 -9.02 7.04
C LYS A 84 4.75 -7.67 7.05
N MET A 85 4.60 -6.85 8.11
CA MET A 85 5.29 -5.58 8.24
C MET A 85 6.76 -5.82 8.61
N THR A 86 7.62 -5.79 7.61
CA THR A 86 9.05 -6.11 7.77
C THR A 86 9.90 -4.90 8.10
N LYS A 87 9.52 -3.71 7.61
CA LYS A 87 10.30 -2.48 7.79
C LYS A 87 9.41 -1.26 7.98
N VAL A 88 9.93 -0.31 8.76
CA VAL A 88 9.45 1.07 8.83
C VAL A 88 10.61 1.97 8.44
N VAL A 89 10.42 2.82 7.44
CA VAL A 89 11.48 3.68 6.87
C VAL A 89 11.07 5.14 6.86
N VAL A 90 12.07 6.02 6.85
CA VAL A 90 11.84 7.46 6.75
C VAL A 90 11.52 7.84 5.32
N GLY A 91 10.44 8.60 5.12
CA GLY A 91 10.08 9.19 3.83
C GLY A 91 10.82 10.49 3.56
N GLY A 92 10.65 10.99 2.33
CA GLY A 92 11.17 12.29 1.91
C GLY A 92 10.18 13.45 2.11
N MET A 93 10.53 14.59 1.54
CA MET A 93 9.71 15.81 1.60
C MET A 93 8.45 15.71 0.73
N THR A 94 8.52 14.92 -0.33
CA THR A 94 7.44 14.72 -1.29
C THR A 94 6.87 13.31 -1.22
N ARG A 95 5.67 13.12 -1.81
CA ARG A 95 5.07 11.79 -1.96
C ARG A 95 5.95 10.89 -2.84
N ALA A 96 6.55 11.44 -3.89
CA ALA A 96 7.43 10.70 -4.80
C ALA A 96 8.69 10.20 -4.08
N GLU A 97 9.37 11.04 -3.32
CA GLU A 97 10.54 10.66 -2.52
C GLU A 97 10.17 9.61 -1.46
N SER A 98 9.04 9.76 -0.79
CA SER A 98 8.54 8.77 0.17
C SER A 98 8.24 7.43 -0.51
N SER A 99 7.64 7.44 -1.71
CA SER A 99 7.41 6.23 -2.50
C SER A 99 8.73 5.56 -2.87
N LEU A 100 9.71 6.34 -3.34
CA LEU A 100 11.05 5.83 -3.68
C LEU A 100 11.74 5.19 -2.47
N ALA A 101 11.70 5.84 -1.30
CA ALA A 101 12.27 5.29 -0.07
C ALA A 101 11.66 3.91 0.27
N GLY A 102 10.36 3.76 0.13
CA GLY A 102 9.68 2.49 0.33
C GLY A 102 10.06 1.43 -0.70
N VAL A 103 10.15 1.81 -1.98
CA VAL A 103 10.57 0.91 -3.08
C VAL A 103 11.98 0.40 -2.86
N LEU A 104 12.93 1.29 -2.50
CA LEU A 104 14.32 0.92 -2.22
C LEU A 104 14.48 0.02 -0.99
N ALA A 105 13.52 0.08 -0.05
CA ALA A 105 13.51 -0.77 1.13
C ALA A 105 12.88 -2.15 0.90
N ALA A 106 12.20 -2.36 -0.24
CA ALA A 106 11.55 -3.62 -0.58
C ALA A 106 12.53 -4.79 -0.62
N SER A 107 12.02 -5.98 -0.32
CA SER A 107 12.79 -7.22 -0.44
C SER A 107 13.29 -7.43 -1.87
N ASN A 108 14.51 -7.95 -2.03
CA ASN A 108 15.03 -8.39 -3.35
C ASN A 108 14.18 -9.48 -4.00
N ARG A 109 13.27 -10.10 -3.25
CA ARG A 109 12.28 -11.06 -3.76
C ARG A 109 11.11 -10.38 -4.46
N ALA A 110 10.90 -9.08 -4.23
CA ALA A 110 9.76 -8.35 -4.78
C ALA A 110 9.79 -8.32 -6.31
N THR A 111 8.76 -8.88 -6.92
CA THR A 111 8.53 -8.83 -8.36
C THR A 111 7.42 -7.84 -8.72
N LEU A 112 6.62 -7.46 -7.72
CA LEU A 112 5.60 -6.42 -7.80
C LEU A 112 5.70 -5.48 -6.60
N ILE A 113 5.52 -4.20 -6.85
CA ILE A 113 5.44 -3.17 -5.81
C ILE A 113 4.06 -2.50 -5.90
N GLY A 114 3.32 -2.54 -4.81
CA GLY A 114 2.11 -1.74 -4.64
C GLY A 114 2.42 -0.50 -3.79
N ILE A 115 1.81 0.64 -4.12
CA ILE A 115 1.91 1.86 -3.31
C ILE A 115 0.51 2.23 -2.84
N HIS A 116 0.36 2.37 -1.52
CA HIS A 116 -0.93 2.65 -0.89
C HIS A 116 -0.84 3.83 0.08
N ASP A 117 -1.85 4.68 0.06
CA ASP A 117 -1.95 5.79 1.02
C ASP A 117 -2.49 5.27 2.36
N ALA A 118 -1.76 5.46 3.44
CA ALA A 118 -2.09 4.96 4.78
C ALA A 118 -3.48 5.42 5.30
N ALA A 119 -3.99 6.56 4.80
CA ALA A 119 -5.29 7.12 5.17
C ALA A 119 -6.46 6.58 4.34
N ARG A 120 -6.32 5.45 3.67
CA ARG A 120 -7.38 4.77 2.90
C ARG A 120 -7.76 3.43 3.53
N PRO A 121 -8.44 3.42 4.70
CA PRO A 121 -8.67 2.21 5.49
C PRO A 121 -9.77 1.28 4.93
N LEU A 122 -10.51 1.73 3.92
CA LEU A 122 -11.65 0.98 3.34
C LEU A 122 -11.26 0.15 2.10
N VAL A 123 -9.96 0.01 1.82
CA VAL A 123 -9.49 -0.89 0.75
C VAL A 123 -9.86 -2.34 1.11
N THR A 124 -10.41 -3.05 0.14
CA THR A 124 -10.83 -4.45 0.31
C THR A 124 -9.83 -5.42 -0.29
N ASP A 125 -9.86 -6.67 0.17
CA ASP A 125 -9.06 -7.77 -0.40
C ASP A 125 -9.27 -7.92 -1.91
N VAL A 126 -10.51 -7.78 -2.38
CA VAL A 126 -10.85 -7.85 -3.81
C VAL A 126 -10.13 -6.76 -4.60
N ILE A 127 -10.18 -5.50 -4.14
CA ILE A 127 -9.50 -4.37 -4.82
C ILE A 127 -7.99 -4.62 -4.88
N ILE A 128 -7.38 -5.08 -3.78
CA ILE A 128 -5.94 -5.36 -3.72
C ILE A 128 -5.60 -6.48 -4.71
N THR A 129 -6.31 -7.61 -4.64
CA THR A 129 -6.04 -8.80 -5.46
C THR A 129 -6.24 -8.53 -6.95
N ASP A 130 -7.32 -7.86 -7.32
CA ASP A 130 -7.60 -7.52 -8.72
C ASP A 130 -6.58 -6.56 -9.29
N THR A 131 -6.15 -5.55 -8.50
CA THR A 131 -5.11 -4.60 -8.92
C THR A 131 -3.77 -5.29 -9.13
N ILE A 132 -3.35 -6.18 -8.20
CA ILE A 132 -2.13 -6.99 -8.33
C ILE A 132 -2.22 -7.88 -9.58
N SER A 133 -3.34 -8.56 -9.79
CA SER A 133 -3.56 -9.43 -10.95
C SER A 133 -3.53 -8.67 -12.28
N ALA A 134 -4.09 -7.47 -12.30
CA ALA A 134 -4.03 -6.59 -13.47
C ALA A 134 -2.59 -6.11 -13.74
N ALA A 135 -1.87 -5.71 -12.70
CA ALA A 135 -0.47 -5.28 -12.81
C ALA A 135 0.45 -6.38 -13.35
N GLN A 136 0.21 -7.65 -12.99
CA GLN A 136 0.93 -8.79 -13.53
C GLN A 136 0.75 -8.94 -15.06
N LYS A 137 -0.44 -8.63 -15.56
CA LYS A 137 -0.77 -8.75 -16.99
C LYS A 137 -0.31 -7.53 -17.79
N CYS A 138 -0.52 -6.33 -17.24
CA CYS A 138 -0.36 -5.06 -17.95
C CYS A 138 0.89 -4.28 -17.50
N ARG A 139 1.71 -4.82 -16.57
CA ARG A 139 2.92 -4.23 -15.97
C ARG A 139 2.64 -3.09 -14.99
N ALA A 140 1.53 -2.37 -15.11
CA ALA A 140 1.07 -1.36 -14.17
C ALA A 140 -0.46 -1.34 -14.13
N ALA A 141 -1.04 -1.12 -12.95
CA ALA A 141 -2.47 -0.99 -12.76
C ALA A 141 -2.76 -0.05 -11.57
N ALA A 142 -3.89 0.63 -11.64
CA ALA A 142 -4.43 1.40 -10.52
C ALA A 142 -5.95 1.18 -10.47
N PRO A 143 -6.55 1.03 -9.28
CA PRO A 143 -7.99 0.97 -9.15
C PRO A 143 -8.61 2.36 -9.38
N GLY A 144 -9.75 2.42 -10.04
CA GLY A 144 -10.49 3.64 -10.28
C GLY A 144 -11.98 3.40 -10.28
N ILE A 145 -12.75 4.46 -10.09
CA ILE A 145 -14.20 4.46 -10.26
C ILE A 145 -14.57 5.49 -11.33
N PRO A 146 -15.66 5.28 -12.08
CA PRO A 146 -16.18 6.30 -12.98
C PRO A 146 -16.45 7.61 -12.20
N VAL A 147 -16.10 8.75 -12.82
CA VAL A 147 -16.39 10.06 -12.23
C VAL A 147 -17.88 10.25 -12.13
N ARG A 148 -18.40 10.56 -10.95
CA ARG A 148 -19.80 10.83 -10.68
C ARG A 148 -20.11 12.31 -10.59
N ASP A 149 -19.10 13.12 -10.30
CA ASP A 149 -19.23 14.57 -10.19
C ASP A 149 -19.11 15.25 -11.55
N THR A 150 -19.67 16.45 -11.68
CA THR A 150 -19.51 17.28 -12.89
C THR A 150 -18.08 17.78 -12.98
N VAL A 151 -17.37 17.36 -14.03
CA VAL A 151 -16.04 17.89 -14.36
C VAL A 151 -16.22 19.19 -15.12
N LYS A 152 -15.71 20.29 -14.58
CA LYS A 152 -15.65 21.58 -15.26
C LYS A 152 -14.24 21.82 -15.75
N VAL A 153 -14.09 22.18 -17.01
CA VAL A 153 -12.84 22.63 -17.58
C VAL A 153 -12.88 24.15 -17.62
N THR A 154 -11.94 24.82 -16.98
CA THR A 154 -11.73 26.26 -17.11
C THR A 154 -10.58 26.50 -18.04
N SER A 155 -10.74 27.45 -18.97
CA SER A 155 -9.63 28.05 -19.71
C SER A 155 -9.17 29.25 -18.89
N ASP A 156 -7.98 29.17 -18.36
CA ASP A 156 -7.28 30.34 -17.79
C ASP A 156 -6.67 31.16 -18.94
#